data_2e5e3f8d4ccae2a4b2d362d5c6cbee30
#
_entry.id   2e5e3f8d4ccae2a4b2d362d5c6cbee30
#
_cell.length_a   1.000
_cell.length_b   1.000
_cell.length_c   1.000
_cell.angle_alpha   90.00
_cell.angle_beta   90.00
_cell.angle_gamma   90.00
#
_symmetry.space_group_name_H-M   'P 1'
#
loop_
_entity.id
_entity.type
_entity.pdbx_description
1 polymer ?
#
loop_
_entity_poly.entity_id
_entity_poly.type
_entity_poly.pdbx_seq_one_letter_code
_entity_poly.pdbx_strand_id
1 'polypeptide(L)'
;MEHFAEEFKGKYKIDVFSNPKSTFRLAAGCERLKKVLSANTFAQLNVESLMNDIDAASQLKREEFESMIAPYLDRIHVPLDRALEQSGLSKEEIFSVELVGGSSRVPAIKERITQWFGRSLSFTLNQDEAIVRGCTLACATLSPVFRVREFSVHDISSYPIKVSWEPAPDVPDEENELVVF
;
A
#
# COMPACT_ATOMS: atom_id res chain seq x y z
N MET A 1 -12.13 -12.00 -1.79
CA MET A 1 -11.94 -13.45 -2.01
C MET A 1 -12.93 -14.24 -1.19
N GLU A 2 -13.04 -14.03 0.11
CA GLU A 2 -14.01 -14.68 1.02
C GLU A 2 -15.45 -14.58 0.50
N HIS A 3 -15.89 -13.39 0.14
CA HIS A 3 -17.21 -13.13 -0.46
C HIS A 3 -17.55 -14.10 -1.60
N PHE A 4 -16.65 -14.26 -2.58
CA PHE A 4 -16.90 -15.18 -3.70
C PHE A 4 -16.76 -16.65 -3.31
N ALA A 5 -15.91 -16.97 -2.34
CA ALA A 5 -15.80 -18.35 -1.85
C ALA A 5 -17.09 -18.79 -1.17
N GLU A 6 -17.73 -17.92 -0.39
CA GLU A 6 -19.04 -18.17 0.22
C GLU A 6 -20.14 -18.29 -0.82
N GLU A 7 -20.18 -17.37 -1.79
CA GLU A 7 -21.12 -17.42 -2.92
C GLU A 7 -20.99 -18.74 -3.68
N PHE A 8 -19.76 -19.16 -4.02
CA PHE A 8 -19.52 -20.38 -4.77
C PHE A 8 -19.80 -21.64 -3.94
N LYS A 9 -19.60 -21.58 -2.64
CA LYS A 9 -20.02 -22.64 -1.72
C LYS A 9 -21.54 -22.80 -1.73
N GLY A 10 -22.29 -21.71 -1.73
CA GLY A 10 -23.75 -21.72 -1.84
C GLY A 10 -24.24 -22.20 -3.20
N LYS A 11 -23.69 -21.66 -4.29
CA LYS A 11 -24.14 -21.84 -5.67
C LYS A 11 -23.68 -23.16 -6.29
N TYR A 12 -22.41 -23.49 -6.14
CA TYR A 12 -21.77 -24.63 -6.80
C TYR A 12 -21.46 -25.79 -5.85
N LYS A 13 -21.67 -25.60 -4.54
CA LYS A 13 -21.36 -26.60 -3.49
C LYS A 13 -19.88 -27.00 -3.43
N ILE A 14 -19.00 -26.08 -3.79
CA ILE A 14 -17.53 -26.25 -3.73
C ILE A 14 -16.96 -25.42 -2.59
N ASP A 15 -15.98 -25.98 -1.88
CA ASP A 15 -15.18 -25.25 -0.89
C ASP A 15 -13.83 -24.91 -1.51
N VAL A 16 -13.71 -23.68 -2.02
CA VAL A 16 -12.52 -23.22 -2.73
C VAL A 16 -11.27 -23.24 -1.85
N PHE A 17 -11.42 -23.03 -0.54
CA PHE A 17 -10.29 -23.00 0.39
C PHE A 17 -9.76 -24.39 0.74
N SER A 18 -10.51 -25.46 0.48
CA SER A 18 -10.04 -26.82 0.68
C SER A 18 -8.96 -27.26 -0.33
N ASN A 19 -8.77 -26.49 -1.42
CA ASN A 19 -7.80 -26.79 -2.46
C ASN A 19 -6.91 -25.57 -2.75
N PRO A 20 -5.59 -25.64 -2.45
CA PRO A 20 -4.67 -24.52 -2.69
C PRO A 20 -4.67 -24.01 -4.13
N LYS A 21 -4.76 -24.90 -5.13
CA LYS A 21 -4.81 -24.50 -6.55
C LYS A 21 -6.04 -23.65 -6.85
N SER A 22 -7.21 -24.05 -6.35
CA SER A 22 -8.46 -23.32 -6.50
C SER A 22 -8.41 -21.98 -5.78
N THR A 23 -7.84 -21.96 -4.58
CA THR A 23 -7.63 -20.72 -3.79
C THR A 23 -6.79 -19.69 -4.57
N PHE A 24 -5.65 -20.13 -5.14
CA PHE A 24 -4.80 -19.23 -5.96
C PHE A 24 -5.49 -18.76 -7.23
N ARG A 25 -6.26 -19.62 -7.89
CA ARG A 25 -7.01 -19.24 -9.10
C ARG A 25 -8.09 -18.20 -8.78
N LEU A 26 -8.83 -18.41 -7.69
CA LEU A 26 -9.81 -17.41 -7.23
C LEU A 26 -9.15 -16.10 -6.84
N ALA A 27 -8.02 -16.14 -6.11
CA ALA A 27 -7.26 -14.94 -5.74
C ALA A 27 -6.82 -14.15 -6.96
N ALA A 28 -6.27 -14.82 -7.98
CA ALA A 28 -5.86 -14.17 -9.23
C ALA A 28 -7.07 -13.59 -10.00
N GLY A 29 -8.22 -14.26 -9.97
CA GLY A 29 -9.47 -13.75 -10.54
C GLY A 29 -9.96 -12.49 -9.82
N CYS A 30 -9.96 -12.50 -8.50
CA CYS A 30 -10.33 -11.36 -7.67
C CYS A 30 -9.40 -10.15 -7.89
N GLU A 31 -8.10 -10.37 -8.03
CA GLU A 31 -7.15 -9.30 -8.31
C GLU A 31 -7.40 -8.64 -9.68
N ARG A 32 -7.70 -9.43 -10.72
CA ARG A 32 -8.10 -8.90 -12.03
C ARG A 32 -9.41 -8.11 -11.93
N LEU A 33 -10.42 -8.66 -11.25
CA LEU A 33 -11.72 -8.00 -11.03
C LEU A 33 -11.54 -6.66 -10.31
N LYS A 34 -10.75 -6.61 -9.24
CA LYS A 34 -10.42 -5.38 -8.51
C LYS A 34 -9.82 -4.32 -9.43
N LYS A 35 -8.88 -4.70 -10.31
CA LYS A 35 -8.27 -3.78 -11.28
C LYS A 35 -9.29 -3.25 -12.28
N VAL A 36 -10.20 -4.10 -12.78
CA VAL A 36 -11.28 -3.68 -13.67
C VAL A 36 -12.23 -2.71 -12.97
N LEU A 37 -12.57 -2.93 -11.70
CA LEU A 37 -13.44 -2.04 -10.91
C LEU A 37 -12.81 -0.66 -10.66
N SER A 38 -11.49 -0.50 -10.82
CA SER A 38 -10.87 0.84 -10.75
C SER A 38 -11.27 1.74 -11.93
N ALA A 39 -11.58 1.16 -13.08
CA ALA A 39 -12.01 1.88 -14.29
C ALA A 39 -13.53 1.79 -14.53
N ASN A 40 -14.15 0.64 -14.24
CA ASN A 40 -15.53 0.35 -14.53
C ASN A 40 -16.40 0.33 -13.26
N THR A 41 -17.68 0.61 -13.40
CA THR A 41 -18.65 0.57 -12.30
C THR A 41 -19.06 -0.86 -11.93
N PHE A 42 -18.78 -1.81 -12.82
CA PHE A 42 -19.06 -3.22 -12.58
C PHE A 42 -18.00 -4.10 -13.26
N ALA A 43 -17.77 -5.31 -12.74
CA ALA A 43 -16.86 -6.29 -13.33
C ALA A 43 -17.39 -7.72 -13.16
N GLN A 44 -17.05 -8.59 -14.12
CA GLN A 44 -17.37 -10.02 -14.07
C GLN A 44 -16.14 -10.81 -13.58
N LEU A 45 -16.41 -11.82 -12.79
CA LEU A 45 -15.47 -12.82 -12.36
C LEU A 45 -15.80 -14.16 -13.02
N ASN A 46 -14.93 -14.61 -13.91
CA ASN A 46 -15.06 -15.92 -14.55
C ASN A 46 -13.78 -16.70 -14.27
N VAL A 47 -13.90 -17.87 -13.65
CA VAL A 47 -12.79 -18.76 -13.37
C VAL A 47 -13.18 -20.15 -13.90
N GLU A 48 -12.68 -20.47 -15.09
CA GLU A 48 -12.89 -21.77 -15.73
C GLU A 48 -12.27 -22.87 -14.90
N SER A 49 -12.92 -24.04 -14.80
CA SER A 49 -12.42 -25.21 -14.09
C SER A 49 -11.80 -24.88 -12.72
N LEU A 50 -12.53 -24.07 -11.93
CA LEU A 50 -12.05 -23.60 -10.63
C LEU A 50 -11.77 -24.76 -9.68
N MET A 51 -12.72 -25.69 -9.57
CA MET A 51 -12.61 -26.88 -8.73
C MET A 51 -13.56 -27.98 -9.28
N ASN A 52 -13.12 -29.23 -9.30
CA ASN A 52 -13.91 -30.38 -9.78
C ASN A 52 -14.49 -30.16 -11.18
N ASP A 53 -13.71 -29.55 -12.09
CA ASP A 53 -14.09 -29.19 -13.44
C ASP A 53 -15.30 -28.24 -13.54
N ILE A 54 -15.63 -27.53 -12.44
CA ILE A 54 -16.71 -26.55 -12.39
C ILE A 54 -16.18 -25.17 -12.79
N ASP A 55 -16.84 -24.56 -13.77
CA ASP A 55 -16.65 -23.16 -14.12
C ASP A 55 -17.44 -22.29 -13.16
N ALA A 56 -16.75 -21.40 -12.47
CA ALA A 56 -17.38 -20.49 -11.52
C ALA A 56 -17.45 -19.07 -12.08
N ALA A 57 -18.66 -18.53 -12.08
CA ALA A 57 -18.94 -17.17 -12.59
C ALA A 57 -19.74 -16.37 -11.60
N SER A 58 -19.34 -15.12 -11.44
CA SER A 58 -20.02 -14.10 -10.65
C SER A 58 -19.75 -12.70 -11.21
N GLN A 59 -20.31 -11.69 -10.58
CA GLN A 59 -20.09 -10.28 -10.90
C GLN A 59 -20.10 -9.45 -9.62
N LEU A 60 -19.48 -8.28 -9.67
CA LEU A 60 -19.46 -7.34 -8.56
C LEU A 60 -19.58 -5.91 -9.07
N LYS A 61 -20.34 -5.09 -8.37
CA LYS A 61 -20.38 -3.65 -8.58
C LYS A 61 -19.29 -2.97 -7.75
N ARG A 62 -18.81 -1.82 -8.25
CA ARG A 62 -17.81 -1.02 -7.51
C ARG A 62 -18.32 -0.61 -6.13
N GLU A 63 -19.57 -0.17 -6.01
CA GLU A 63 -20.18 0.24 -4.75
C GLU A 63 -20.18 -0.90 -3.71
N GLU A 64 -20.46 -2.12 -4.13
CA GLU A 64 -20.42 -3.30 -3.27
C GLU A 64 -18.99 -3.60 -2.81
N PHE A 65 -18.03 -3.52 -3.73
CA PHE A 65 -16.61 -3.65 -3.40
C PHE A 65 -16.15 -2.57 -2.42
N GLU A 66 -16.49 -1.31 -2.64
CA GLU A 66 -16.15 -0.19 -1.78
C GLU A 66 -16.77 -0.34 -0.39
N SER A 67 -18.00 -0.85 -0.29
CA SER A 67 -18.64 -1.19 0.99
C SER A 67 -17.88 -2.27 1.75
N MET A 68 -17.38 -3.31 1.06
CA MET A 68 -16.59 -4.38 1.69
C MET A 68 -15.24 -3.87 2.23
N ILE A 69 -14.63 -2.89 1.57
CA ILE A 69 -13.33 -2.34 1.98
C ILE A 69 -13.44 -1.09 2.86
N ALA A 70 -14.66 -0.65 3.21
CA ALA A 70 -14.88 0.54 4.02
C ALA A 70 -14.03 0.58 5.30
N PRO A 71 -13.89 -0.51 6.09
CA PRO A 71 -13.04 -0.49 7.29
C PRO A 71 -11.56 -0.21 7.01
N TYR A 72 -11.08 -0.52 5.81
CA TYR A 72 -9.72 -0.19 5.38
C TYR A 72 -9.62 1.25 4.91
N LEU A 73 -10.64 1.74 4.18
CA LEU A 73 -10.71 3.13 3.73
C LEU A 73 -10.75 4.10 4.92
N ASP A 74 -11.47 3.76 5.97
CA ASP A 74 -11.59 4.58 7.17
C ASP A 74 -10.28 4.70 7.96
N ARG A 75 -9.32 3.82 7.72
CA ARG A 75 -8.00 3.85 8.37
C ARG A 75 -6.93 4.63 7.58
N ILE A 76 -7.24 5.09 6.37
CA ILE A 76 -6.26 5.79 5.51
C ILE A 76 -5.75 7.07 6.17
N HIS A 77 -6.58 7.77 6.93
CA HIS A 77 -6.18 9.02 7.61
C HIS A 77 -5.10 8.80 8.68
N VAL A 78 -5.06 7.64 9.33
CA VAL A 78 -4.17 7.39 10.48
C VAL A 78 -2.68 7.62 10.16
N PRO A 79 -2.09 7.04 9.09
CA PRO A 79 -0.70 7.33 8.74
C PRO A 79 -0.50 8.77 8.24
N LEU A 80 -1.52 9.39 7.66
CA LEU A 80 -1.46 10.76 7.18
C LEU A 80 -1.42 11.75 8.35
N ASP A 81 -2.28 11.55 9.36
CA ASP A 81 -2.30 12.35 10.59
C ASP A 81 -0.95 12.24 11.32
N ARG A 82 -0.43 11.01 11.46
CA ARG A 82 0.89 10.78 12.08
C ARG A 82 2.02 11.47 11.32
N ALA A 83 2.00 11.44 10.00
CA ALA A 83 3.02 12.10 9.18
C ALA A 83 3.00 13.62 9.37
N LEU A 84 1.82 14.23 9.43
CA LEU A 84 1.70 15.68 9.72
C LEU A 84 2.18 16.01 11.14
N GLU A 85 1.74 15.24 12.13
CA GLU A 85 2.15 15.44 13.52
C GLU A 85 3.69 15.38 13.68
N GLN A 86 4.33 14.37 13.08
CA GLN A 86 5.78 14.19 13.14
C GLN A 86 6.54 15.26 12.37
N SER A 87 5.98 15.78 11.28
CA SER A 87 6.62 16.85 10.50
C SER A 87 6.49 18.22 11.14
N GLY A 88 5.54 18.42 12.05
CA GLY A 88 5.20 19.73 12.62
C GLY A 88 4.57 20.69 11.62
N LEU A 89 4.17 20.21 10.43
CA LEU A 89 3.55 21.00 9.38
C LEU A 89 2.03 20.94 9.45
N SER A 90 1.38 22.03 9.02
CA SER A 90 -0.06 22.06 8.76
C SER A 90 -0.37 21.56 7.33
N LYS A 91 -1.63 21.20 7.08
CA LYS A 91 -2.06 20.78 5.72
C LYS A 91 -1.87 21.88 4.68
N GLU A 92 -1.98 23.12 5.08
CA GLU A 92 -1.86 24.31 4.24
C GLU A 92 -0.42 24.55 3.77
N GLU A 93 0.57 24.13 4.56
CA GLU A 93 1.98 24.25 4.26
C GLU A 93 2.48 23.16 3.30
N ILE A 94 1.73 22.05 3.13
CA ILE A 94 2.08 21.01 2.17
C ILE A 94 1.86 21.54 0.75
N PHE A 95 2.92 21.56 -0.05
CA PHE A 95 2.87 22.07 -1.42
C PHE A 95 2.03 21.16 -2.34
N SER A 96 2.28 19.87 -2.35
CA SER A 96 1.54 18.90 -3.15
C SER A 96 1.51 17.52 -2.49
N VAL A 97 0.49 16.73 -2.84
CA VAL A 97 0.38 15.31 -2.47
C VAL A 97 0.39 14.48 -3.74
N GLU A 98 1.46 13.73 -3.95
CA GLU A 98 1.63 12.83 -5.07
C GLU A 98 1.19 11.42 -4.70
N LEU A 99 0.39 10.80 -5.57
CA LEU A 99 -0.02 9.41 -5.39
C LEU A 99 0.85 8.46 -6.22
N VAL A 100 1.45 7.49 -5.55
CA VAL A 100 2.25 6.43 -6.18
C VAL A 100 1.76 5.05 -5.76
N GLY A 101 2.09 4.04 -6.55
CA GLY A 101 1.70 2.66 -6.31
C GLY A 101 0.33 2.28 -6.90
N GLY A 102 0.16 1.01 -7.24
CA GLY A 102 -1.01 0.51 -7.96
C GLY A 102 -2.34 0.68 -7.21
N SER A 103 -2.34 0.62 -5.88
CA SER A 103 -3.54 0.81 -5.06
C SER A 103 -4.10 2.24 -5.12
N SER A 104 -3.26 3.23 -5.46
CA SER A 104 -3.71 4.61 -5.65
C SER A 104 -4.66 4.78 -6.86
N ARG A 105 -4.82 3.76 -7.69
CA ARG A 105 -5.79 3.76 -8.79
C ARG A 105 -7.22 3.50 -8.35
N VAL A 106 -7.44 2.96 -7.16
CA VAL A 106 -8.78 2.71 -6.61
C VAL A 106 -9.48 4.04 -6.34
N PRO A 107 -10.66 4.31 -6.95
CA PRO A 107 -11.33 5.61 -6.84
C PRO A 107 -11.62 6.03 -5.41
N ALA A 108 -12.12 5.13 -4.57
CA ALA A 108 -12.44 5.41 -3.17
C ALA A 108 -11.20 5.82 -2.34
N ILE A 109 -10.01 5.29 -2.66
CA ILE A 109 -8.76 5.71 -2.00
C ILE A 109 -8.42 7.16 -2.37
N LYS A 110 -8.51 7.51 -3.66
CA LYS A 110 -8.28 8.88 -4.12
C LYS A 110 -9.23 9.86 -3.47
N GLU A 111 -10.51 9.50 -3.42
CA GLU A 111 -11.55 10.32 -2.82
C GLU A 111 -11.30 10.55 -1.33
N ARG A 112 -10.98 9.50 -0.56
CA ARG A 112 -10.67 9.62 0.88
C ARG A 112 -9.47 10.51 1.14
N ILE A 113 -8.38 10.37 0.36
CA ILE A 113 -7.19 11.23 0.50
C ILE A 113 -7.51 12.67 0.11
N THR A 114 -8.27 12.89 -0.97
CA THR A 114 -8.72 14.22 -1.40
C THR A 114 -9.56 14.90 -0.32
N GLN A 115 -10.51 14.17 0.27
CA GLN A 115 -11.37 14.68 1.36
C GLN A 115 -10.53 15.03 2.60
N TRP A 116 -9.59 14.14 2.99
CA TRP A 116 -8.72 14.37 4.13
C TRP A 116 -7.82 15.61 3.94
N PHE A 117 -7.27 15.78 2.73
CA PHE A 117 -6.34 16.85 2.41
C PHE A 117 -7.06 18.19 2.11
N GLY A 118 -8.33 18.14 1.68
CA GLY A 118 -9.17 19.29 1.40
C GLY A 118 -8.87 19.99 0.07
N ARG A 119 -8.02 19.42 -0.79
CA ARG A 119 -7.69 19.94 -2.12
C ARG A 119 -7.30 18.83 -3.10
N SER A 120 -7.14 19.18 -4.37
CA SER A 120 -6.80 18.22 -5.43
C SER A 120 -5.44 17.57 -5.21
N LEU A 121 -5.35 16.31 -5.57
CA LEU A 121 -4.12 15.51 -5.56
C LEU A 121 -3.34 15.74 -6.85
N SER A 122 -2.03 15.49 -6.78
CA SER A 122 -1.12 15.55 -7.92
C SER A 122 -0.85 14.16 -8.49
N PHE A 123 -0.66 14.07 -9.81
CA PHE A 123 -0.45 12.82 -10.54
C PHE A 123 0.69 12.99 -11.56
N THR A 124 1.74 13.72 -11.19
CA THR A 124 2.88 13.98 -12.09
C THR A 124 3.86 12.82 -12.15
N LEU A 125 3.82 11.94 -11.14
CA LEU A 125 4.65 10.74 -11.07
C LEU A 125 3.95 9.54 -11.73
N ASN A 126 4.73 8.69 -12.41
CA ASN A 126 4.24 7.40 -12.87
C ASN A 126 4.01 6.48 -11.67
N GLN A 127 2.78 6.05 -11.44
CA GLN A 127 2.37 5.28 -10.26
C GLN A 127 3.06 3.91 -10.13
N ASP A 128 3.47 3.31 -11.26
CA ASP A 128 4.13 1.99 -11.26
C ASP A 128 5.67 2.11 -11.22
N GLU A 129 6.22 3.20 -11.78
CA GLU A 129 7.66 3.35 -12.00
C GLU A 129 8.33 4.32 -11.03
N ALA A 130 7.59 5.10 -10.24
CA ALA A 130 8.14 6.15 -9.38
C ALA A 130 9.23 5.60 -8.44
N ILE A 131 9.00 4.42 -7.85
CA ILE A 131 9.96 3.80 -6.93
C ILE A 131 11.24 3.37 -7.66
N VAL A 132 11.13 2.70 -8.81
CA VAL A 132 12.32 2.26 -9.56
C VAL A 132 13.10 3.44 -10.12
N ARG A 133 12.44 4.51 -10.52
CA ARG A 133 13.10 5.77 -10.93
C ARG A 133 13.85 6.41 -9.77
N GLY A 134 13.27 6.43 -8.56
CA GLY A 134 13.92 6.89 -7.34
C GLY A 134 15.17 6.05 -7.00
N CYS A 135 15.06 4.72 -7.07
CA CYS A 135 16.21 3.82 -6.89
C CYS A 135 17.33 4.10 -7.91
N THR A 136 16.97 4.35 -9.17
CA THR A 136 17.95 4.68 -10.23
C THR A 136 18.69 5.98 -9.90
N LEU A 137 17.99 7.02 -9.44
CA LEU A 137 18.59 8.27 -9.02
C LEU A 137 19.53 8.08 -7.81
N ALA A 138 19.11 7.29 -6.82
CA ALA A 138 19.95 6.96 -5.66
C ALA A 138 21.22 6.22 -6.09
N CYS A 139 21.13 5.24 -6.99
CA CYS A 139 22.28 4.56 -7.57
C CYS A 139 23.22 5.53 -8.30
N ALA A 140 22.68 6.47 -9.08
CA ALA A 140 23.48 7.46 -9.78
C ALA A 140 24.23 8.39 -8.80
N THR A 141 23.60 8.75 -7.69
CA THR A 141 24.24 9.57 -6.62
C THR A 141 25.40 8.85 -5.97
N LEU A 142 25.26 7.55 -5.74
CA LEU A 142 26.32 6.71 -5.14
C LEU A 142 27.42 6.30 -6.11
N SER A 143 27.22 6.51 -7.41
CA SER A 143 28.16 6.11 -8.43
C SER A 143 29.29 7.13 -8.60
N PRO A 144 30.56 6.71 -8.63
CA PRO A 144 31.69 7.62 -8.88
C PRO A 144 31.76 8.10 -10.34
N VAL A 145 31.01 7.49 -11.24
CA VAL A 145 31.03 7.77 -12.69
C VAL A 145 30.07 8.89 -13.08
N PHE A 146 28.93 8.98 -12.38
CA PHE A 146 27.89 9.97 -12.69
C PHE A 146 28.04 11.22 -11.82
N ARG A 147 27.99 12.39 -12.46
CA ARG A 147 27.81 13.65 -11.75
C ARG A 147 26.31 13.94 -11.67
N VAL A 148 25.77 13.91 -10.45
CA VAL A 148 24.39 14.31 -10.17
C VAL A 148 24.41 15.60 -9.35
N ARG A 149 23.30 16.36 -9.41
CA ARG A 149 23.12 17.51 -8.53
C ARG A 149 23.13 17.02 -7.08
N GLU A 150 23.89 17.70 -6.22
CA GLU A 150 23.90 17.36 -4.80
C GLU A 150 22.54 17.57 -4.17
N PHE A 151 22.07 16.55 -3.46
CA PHE A 151 20.91 16.60 -2.58
C PHE A 151 21.17 15.66 -1.38
N SER A 152 20.59 16.01 -0.24
CA SER A 152 20.65 15.17 0.95
C SER A 152 19.36 14.37 1.11
N VAL A 153 19.50 13.14 1.59
CA VAL A 153 18.39 12.28 2.00
C VAL A 153 18.53 12.02 3.48
N HIS A 154 17.52 12.45 4.24
CA HIS A 154 17.40 12.14 5.66
C HIS A 154 16.35 11.05 5.79
N ASP A 155 16.79 9.83 5.98
CA ASP A 155 15.91 8.67 6.12
C ASP A 155 15.59 8.44 7.59
N ILE A 156 14.52 7.67 7.85
CA ILE A 156 14.05 7.31 9.18
C ILE A 156 14.31 5.83 9.44
N SER A 157 14.79 5.52 10.65
CA SER A 157 14.79 4.14 11.12
C SER A 157 13.45 3.81 11.75
N SER A 158 12.79 2.74 11.28
CA SER A 158 11.51 2.28 11.84
C SER A 158 11.65 1.64 13.23
N TYR A 159 12.89 1.33 13.64
CA TYR A 159 13.18 0.66 14.91
C TYR A 159 14.26 1.43 15.65
N PRO A 160 14.06 1.69 16.94
CA PRO A 160 15.11 2.29 17.76
C PRO A 160 16.29 1.32 17.89
N ILE A 161 17.49 1.86 17.80
CA ILE A 161 18.73 1.13 18.04
C ILE A 161 19.28 1.56 19.39
N LYS A 162 19.30 0.63 20.34
CA LYS A 162 19.92 0.87 21.63
C LYS A 162 21.39 0.45 21.56
N VAL A 163 22.27 1.40 21.85
CA VAL A 163 23.70 1.15 22.01
C VAL A 163 24.02 1.29 23.49
N SER A 164 24.59 0.28 24.07
CA SER A 164 25.09 0.31 25.46
C SER A 164 26.57 -0.10 25.51
N TRP A 165 27.30 0.49 26.42
CA TRP A 165 28.71 0.18 26.64
C TRP A 165 29.03 0.08 28.12
N GLU A 166 30.07 -0.66 28.45
CA GLU A 166 30.63 -0.68 29.80
C GLU A 166 31.58 0.48 29.95
N PRO A 167 31.37 1.37 30.95
CA PRO A 167 32.30 2.48 31.19
C PRO A 167 33.66 1.95 31.64
N ALA A 168 34.74 2.63 31.26
CA ALA A 168 36.05 2.29 31.75
C ALA A 168 36.13 2.53 33.26
N PRO A 169 36.93 1.75 34.01
CA PRO A 169 37.00 1.83 35.48
C PRO A 169 37.34 3.21 36.06
N ASP A 170 37.98 4.03 35.25
CA ASP A 170 38.47 5.36 35.63
C ASP A 170 37.58 6.53 35.17
N VAL A 171 36.43 6.23 34.53
CA VAL A 171 35.48 7.23 34.04
C VAL A 171 34.28 7.28 34.98
N PRO A 172 33.92 8.47 35.52
CA PRO A 172 32.75 8.58 36.38
C PRO A 172 31.48 8.15 35.62
N ASP A 173 30.48 7.67 36.38
CA ASP A 173 29.16 7.20 35.88
C ASP A 173 28.49 8.26 34.98
N GLU A 174 28.82 8.25 33.70
CA GLU A 174 28.07 8.92 32.64
C GLU A 174 27.05 7.96 32.03
N GLU A 175 26.06 8.53 31.38
CA GLU A 175 25.05 7.74 30.64
C GLU A 175 25.76 6.71 29.75
N ASN A 176 25.51 5.43 30.01
CA ASN A 176 26.14 4.29 29.31
C ASN A 176 25.19 3.67 28.25
N GLU A 177 24.16 4.38 27.89
CA GLU A 177 23.18 3.97 26.91
C GLU A 177 22.83 5.14 25.98
N LEU A 178 22.67 4.83 24.69
CA LEU A 178 22.18 5.75 23.65
C LEU A 178 21.09 5.06 22.86
N VAL A 179 19.94 5.73 22.68
CA VAL A 179 18.88 5.27 21.77
C VAL A 179 18.84 6.18 20.57
N VAL A 180 19.03 5.62 19.38
CA VAL A 180 19.01 6.31 18.09
C VAL A 180 17.76 5.87 17.31
N PHE A 181 17.03 6.84 16.76
CA PHE A 181 15.84 6.64 15.93
C PHE A 181 16.11 6.96 14.47
#